data_524a8290afd0b3d2c0c887551c2d4702
#
_entry.id   524a8290afd0b3d2c0c887551c2d4702
#
_cell.length_a   1.000
_cell.length_b   1.000
_cell.length_c   1.000
_cell.angle_alpha   90.00
_cell.angle_beta   90.00
_cell.angle_gamma   90.00
#
_symmetry.space_group_name_H-M   'P 1'
#
loop_
_entity.id
_entity.type
_entity.pdbx_description
1 polymer ?
#
loop_
_entity_poly.entity_id
_entity_poly.type
_entity_poly.pdbx_seq_one_letter_code
_entity_poly.pdbx_strand_id
1 'polypeptide(L)'
;MFALPTPTVDTNPRWRVGKRVFRLTSSSTNVKTEGLVTTSAEADYTAKGLVQTVQGTVLSTRETRIQRTTAVDNAQIIGAQGTRIVRDNTGGWFDPVCQSFMVDQTNGIFVSSIELFFATKSSSLPVTCQIRTMVNGYPTTTVIPFAEKTVNASDVTTSTDASEATKFTFPSPVFLQNGIEYAFCVITNNDEYTMYTSRLGQ
;
A
#
# COMPACT_ATOMS: atom_id res chain seq x y z
N MET A 1 39.34 24.83 -14.92
CA MET A 1 38.14 23.96 -14.92
C MET A 1 38.13 23.20 -13.61
N PHE A 2 37.11 23.33 -12.80
CA PHE A 2 37.00 22.60 -11.54
C PHE A 2 36.36 21.24 -11.85
N ALA A 3 37.07 20.14 -11.56
CA ALA A 3 36.55 18.80 -11.77
C ALA A 3 36.00 18.26 -10.44
N LEU A 4 34.77 17.78 -10.46
CA LEU A 4 34.16 17.10 -9.30
C LEU A 4 34.79 15.70 -9.18
N PRO A 5 35.07 15.24 -7.95
CA PRO A 5 35.55 13.89 -7.71
C PRO A 5 34.57 12.82 -8.23
N THR A 6 35.09 11.72 -8.73
CA THR A 6 34.25 10.60 -9.21
C THR A 6 33.55 9.91 -8.02
N PRO A 7 32.24 9.82 -8.00
CA PRO A 7 31.47 9.31 -6.84
C PRO A 7 31.62 7.80 -6.61
N THR A 8 32.19 7.06 -7.56
CA THR A 8 32.40 5.62 -7.49
C THR A 8 33.60 5.21 -6.65
N VAL A 9 34.49 6.18 -6.31
CA VAL A 9 35.65 5.92 -5.44
C VAL A 9 35.25 6.21 -4.00
N ASP A 10 35.37 5.23 -3.10
CA ASP A 10 34.91 5.34 -1.70
C ASP A 10 35.58 6.45 -0.88
N THR A 11 36.79 6.83 -1.26
CA THR A 11 37.54 7.92 -0.61
C THR A 11 37.10 9.31 -1.06
N ASN A 12 36.38 9.44 -2.18
CA ASN A 12 35.92 10.70 -2.70
C ASN A 12 34.68 11.21 -1.94
N PRO A 13 34.56 12.54 -1.73
CA PRO A 13 33.37 13.09 -1.11
C PRO A 13 32.15 12.83 -1.99
N ARG A 14 31.08 12.32 -1.34
CA ARG A 14 29.81 12.04 -2.02
C ARG A 14 28.89 13.26 -1.95
N TRP A 15 28.40 13.68 -3.10
CA TRP A 15 27.44 14.78 -3.20
C TRP A 15 26.03 14.28 -2.86
N ARG A 16 25.40 14.93 -1.88
CA ARG A 16 24.03 14.59 -1.50
C ARG A 16 23.04 15.13 -2.53
N VAL A 17 22.03 14.33 -2.86
CA VAL A 17 20.91 14.73 -3.72
C VAL A 17 20.07 15.81 -3.03
N GLY A 18 19.45 16.68 -3.82
CA GLY A 18 18.58 17.76 -3.38
C GLY A 18 19.18 19.15 -3.59
N LYS A 19 18.50 20.18 -3.06
CA LYS A 19 18.97 21.57 -3.13
C LYS A 19 20.11 21.80 -2.13
N ARG A 20 21.22 22.36 -2.60
CA ARG A 20 22.43 22.64 -1.82
C ARG A 20 22.98 24.01 -2.21
N VAL A 21 23.75 24.60 -1.30
CA VAL A 21 24.46 25.85 -1.53
C VAL A 21 25.93 25.53 -1.82
N PHE A 22 26.41 25.99 -2.94
CA PHE A 22 27.83 26.03 -3.26
C PHE A 22 28.40 27.39 -2.84
N ARG A 23 29.42 27.40 -1.98
CA ARG A 23 30.02 28.61 -1.47
C ARG A 23 31.50 28.64 -1.80
N LEU A 24 31.93 29.72 -2.37
CA LEU A 24 33.35 30.10 -2.51
C LEU A 24 33.66 31.16 -1.47
N THR A 25 34.69 30.98 -0.72
CA THR A 25 35.11 31.91 0.34
C THR A 25 36.62 31.97 0.46
N SER A 26 37.12 33.13 0.84
CA SER A 26 38.54 33.31 1.22
C SER A 26 38.89 32.73 2.60
N SER A 27 37.88 32.34 3.40
CA SER A 27 38.10 31.73 4.70
C SER A 27 38.47 30.26 4.55
N SER A 28 39.59 29.83 5.09
CA SER A 28 40.02 28.43 5.11
C SER A 28 39.14 27.52 5.96
N THR A 29 38.41 28.10 6.93
CA THR A 29 37.53 27.38 7.87
C THR A 29 36.05 27.59 7.57
N ASN A 30 35.69 28.18 6.43
CA ASN A 30 34.32 28.47 6.03
C ASN A 30 33.52 29.29 7.03
N VAL A 31 34.13 30.23 7.72
CA VAL A 31 33.47 31.10 8.69
C VAL A 31 32.44 31.98 7.96
N LYS A 32 31.28 32.15 8.58
CA LYS A 32 30.17 32.98 8.05
C LYS A 32 29.95 34.28 8.84
N THR A 33 30.78 34.53 9.84
CA THR A 33 30.66 35.71 10.68
C THR A 33 31.05 36.96 9.91
N GLU A 34 30.19 37.97 9.95
CA GLU A 34 30.44 39.27 9.32
C GLU A 34 31.73 39.92 9.84
N GLY A 35 32.54 40.48 8.97
CA GLY A 35 33.82 41.06 9.31
C GLY A 35 35.02 40.13 9.34
N LEU A 36 34.83 38.80 9.38
CA LEU A 36 35.92 37.81 9.34
C LEU A 36 36.21 37.22 7.96
N VAL A 37 35.34 37.50 6.97
CA VAL A 37 35.50 37.01 5.60
C VAL A 37 35.57 38.19 4.67
N THR A 38 36.68 38.30 3.93
CA THR A 38 36.92 39.39 3.01
C THR A 38 36.12 39.24 1.71
N THR A 39 35.98 38.01 1.22
CA THR A 39 35.24 37.71 0.00
C THR A 39 34.50 36.38 0.13
N SER A 40 33.23 36.36 -0.27
CA SER A 40 32.47 35.13 -0.41
C SER A 40 31.40 35.29 -1.49
N ALA A 41 31.09 34.19 -2.17
CA ALA A 41 29.99 34.10 -3.12
C ALA A 41 29.26 32.79 -2.90
N GLU A 42 27.93 32.82 -2.94
CA GLU A 42 27.09 31.66 -2.79
C GLU A 42 26.19 31.50 -4.01
N ALA A 43 25.98 30.26 -4.42
CA ALA A 43 25.01 29.91 -5.45
C ALA A 43 24.30 28.60 -5.10
N ASP A 44 22.99 28.59 -5.27
CA ASP A 44 22.19 27.39 -5.10
C ASP A 44 22.37 26.46 -6.30
N TYR A 45 22.52 25.18 -6.05
CA TYR A 45 22.44 24.16 -7.08
C TYR A 45 21.54 23.00 -6.65
N THR A 46 20.96 22.34 -7.62
CA THR A 46 20.14 21.16 -7.39
C THR A 46 20.85 19.93 -7.93
N ALA A 47 21.27 19.04 -7.03
CA ALA A 47 21.82 17.75 -7.40
C ALA A 47 20.67 16.75 -7.63
N LYS A 48 20.55 16.23 -8.84
CA LYS A 48 19.61 15.16 -9.19
C LYS A 48 20.41 13.86 -9.29
N GLY A 49 20.08 12.89 -8.44
CA GLY A 49 20.62 11.53 -8.54
C GLY A 49 19.60 10.63 -9.23
N LEU A 50 20.06 9.85 -10.19
CA LEU A 50 19.31 8.65 -10.62
C LEU A 50 19.58 7.58 -9.57
N VAL A 51 18.55 7.19 -8.81
CA VAL A 51 18.60 5.96 -8.05
C VAL A 51 18.43 4.83 -9.07
N GLN A 52 19.53 4.31 -9.57
CA GLN A 52 19.51 2.99 -10.20
C GLN A 52 19.32 1.98 -9.08
N THR A 53 18.09 1.62 -8.81
CA THR A 53 17.79 0.40 -8.08
C THR A 53 18.13 -0.73 -9.03
N VAL A 54 19.32 -1.31 -8.88
CA VAL A 54 19.58 -2.63 -9.44
C VAL A 54 18.72 -3.55 -8.58
N GLN A 55 17.51 -3.81 -9.04
CA GLN A 55 16.71 -4.90 -8.54
C GLN A 55 17.49 -6.16 -8.89
N GLY A 56 18.29 -6.65 -7.94
CA GLY A 56 18.75 -8.01 -8.00
C GLY A 56 17.49 -8.86 -8.14
N THR A 57 17.41 -9.65 -9.21
CA THR A 57 16.32 -10.59 -9.43
C THR A 57 16.29 -11.50 -8.20
N VAL A 58 15.44 -11.15 -7.23
CA VAL A 58 15.11 -12.07 -6.16
C VAL A 58 14.17 -13.08 -6.81
N LEU A 59 14.74 -14.09 -7.44
CA LEU A 59 14.06 -15.34 -7.72
C LEU A 59 13.82 -16.01 -6.36
N SER A 60 12.81 -15.53 -5.66
CA SER A 60 12.21 -16.29 -4.57
C SER A 60 11.40 -17.39 -5.22
N THR A 61 12.06 -18.50 -5.52
CA THR A 61 11.37 -19.77 -5.72
C THR A 61 10.84 -20.16 -4.35
N ARG A 62 9.63 -19.71 -4.04
CA ARG A 62 8.84 -20.34 -2.99
C ARG A 62 8.47 -21.70 -3.53
N GLU A 63 9.19 -22.72 -3.12
CA GLU A 63 8.63 -24.07 -3.12
C GLU A 63 7.39 -24.01 -2.23
N THR A 64 6.24 -24.11 -2.83
CA THR A 64 4.98 -24.31 -2.14
C THR A 64 5.09 -25.69 -1.46
N ARG A 65 5.51 -25.67 -0.21
CA ARG A 65 5.45 -26.86 0.65
C ARG A 65 3.97 -27.02 1.01
N ILE A 66 3.26 -27.82 0.25
CA ILE A 66 1.92 -28.30 0.62
C ILE A 66 2.14 -29.23 1.82
N GLN A 67 2.00 -28.69 3.03
CA GLN A 67 1.85 -29.53 4.21
C GLN A 67 0.44 -30.14 4.14
N ARG A 68 0.35 -31.32 3.57
CA ARG A 68 -0.81 -32.17 3.79
C ARG A 68 -0.72 -32.70 5.22
N THR A 69 -1.39 -32.05 6.14
CA THR A 69 -1.71 -32.65 7.43
C THR A 69 -2.91 -33.55 7.19
N THR A 70 -2.66 -34.82 6.94
CA THR A 70 -3.68 -35.83 7.01
C THR A 70 -3.97 -36.04 8.50
N ALA A 71 -4.96 -35.36 9.03
CA ALA A 71 -5.59 -35.78 10.26
C ALA A 71 -6.33 -37.08 9.92
N VAL A 72 -5.77 -38.19 10.34
CA VAL A 72 -6.46 -39.48 10.29
C VAL A 72 -7.45 -39.47 11.45
N ASP A 73 -8.65 -38.99 11.18
CA ASP A 73 -9.78 -39.16 12.09
C ASP A 73 -10.24 -40.60 11.90
N ASN A 74 -9.98 -41.46 12.90
CA ASN A 74 -10.41 -42.86 12.95
C ASN A 74 -11.93 -42.93 13.19
N ALA A 75 -12.73 -42.30 12.35
CA ALA A 75 -14.14 -42.57 12.26
C ALA A 75 -14.35 -43.70 11.25
N GLN A 76 -14.63 -44.91 11.73
CA GLN A 76 -15.11 -46.01 10.90
C GLN A 76 -16.43 -45.58 10.24
N ILE A 77 -16.39 -45.09 9.02
CA ILE A 77 -17.56 -44.93 8.17
C ILE A 77 -17.70 -46.18 7.36
N ILE A 78 -18.56 -47.09 7.79
CA ILE A 78 -19.03 -48.21 7.00
C ILE A 78 -19.97 -47.65 5.93
N GLY A 79 -19.50 -47.60 4.68
CA GLY A 79 -20.32 -47.49 3.47
C GLY A 79 -20.77 -46.09 3.12
N ALA A 80 -19.95 -45.44 2.34
CA ALA A 80 -20.22 -44.68 1.11
C ALA A 80 -18.95 -43.88 0.74
N GLN A 81 -18.35 -44.16 -0.40
CA GLN A 81 -17.31 -43.31 -0.97
C GLN A 81 -17.92 -41.98 -1.39
N GLY A 82 -18.01 -41.06 -0.47
CA GLY A 82 -18.24 -39.67 -0.76
C GLY A 82 -16.95 -38.91 -0.52
N THR A 83 -16.33 -38.41 -1.56
CA THR A 83 -15.21 -37.48 -1.42
C THR A 83 -15.73 -36.20 -0.80
N ARG A 84 -15.71 -36.11 0.52
CA ARG A 84 -16.00 -34.86 1.22
C ARG A 84 -14.76 -33.99 1.09
N ILE A 85 -14.80 -33.01 0.22
CA ILE A 85 -13.83 -31.92 0.26
C ILE A 85 -14.19 -31.12 1.52
N VAL A 86 -13.50 -31.41 2.63
CA VAL A 86 -13.50 -30.53 3.79
C VAL A 86 -12.64 -29.34 3.36
N ARG A 87 -13.28 -28.28 2.91
CA ARG A 87 -12.64 -26.98 2.86
C ARG A 87 -12.39 -26.59 4.30
N ASP A 88 -11.15 -26.72 4.73
CA ASP A 88 -10.71 -26.24 6.03
C ASP A 88 -10.85 -24.71 6.00
N ASN A 89 -11.89 -24.21 6.62
CA ASN A 89 -12.24 -22.80 6.65
C ASN A 89 -11.41 -22.10 7.73
N THR A 90 -10.11 -22.37 7.74
CA THR A 90 -9.15 -21.65 8.58
C THR A 90 -8.94 -20.25 8.02
N GLY A 91 -9.91 -19.38 8.30
CA GLY A 91 -9.70 -17.94 8.42
C GLY A 91 -9.07 -17.18 7.26
N GLY A 92 -9.15 -17.66 6.02
CA GLY A 92 -8.70 -16.94 4.84
C GLY A 92 -9.85 -16.15 4.21
N TRP A 93 -9.59 -14.87 3.90
CA TRP A 93 -10.49 -14.09 3.08
C TRP A 93 -10.50 -14.62 1.65
N PHE A 94 -11.67 -14.72 1.04
CA PHE A 94 -11.83 -15.19 -0.33
C PHE A 94 -11.62 -14.01 -1.28
N ASP A 95 -10.63 -14.11 -2.18
CA ASP A 95 -10.33 -13.18 -3.27
C ASP A 95 -10.48 -11.69 -2.94
N PRO A 96 -9.67 -11.14 -2.02
CA PRO A 96 -9.80 -9.75 -1.59
C PRO A 96 -9.47 -8.81 -2.74
N VAL A 97 -10.33 -7.81 -2.98
CA VAL A 97 -10.09 -6.74 -3.94
C VAL A 97 -9.54 -5.53 -3.20
N CYS A 98 -8.41 -5.01 -3.65
CA CYS A 98 -7.78 -3.83 -3.05
C CYS A 98 -7.45 -2.79 -4.12
N GLN A 99 -7.63 -1.52 -3.79
CA GLN A 99 -7.21 -0.39 -4.60
C GLN A 99 -6.35 0.55 -3.77
N SER A 100 -5.14 0.83 -4.27
CA SER A 100 -4.28 1.83 -3.64
C SER A 100 -4.68 3.25 -4.05
N PHE A 101 -4.43 4.19 -3.15
CA PHE A 101 -4.61 5.62 -3.39
C PHE A 101 -3.61 6.43 -2.56
N MET A 102 -3.24 7.59 -3.07
CA MET A 102 -2.35 8.52 -2.37
C MET A 102 -3.14 9.72 -1.88
N VAL A 103 -2.82 10.16 -0.66
CA VAL A 103 -3.37 11.39 -0.10
C VAL A 103 -2.46 12.55 -0.49
N ASP A 104 -2.95 13.45 -1.33
CA ASP A 104 -2.21 14.61 -1.86
C ASP A 104 -2.56 15.94 -1.18
N GLN A 105 -3.53 15.94 -0.26
CA GLN A 105 -3.96 17.12 0.47
C GLN A 105 -2.91 17.54 1.52
N THR A 106 -2.49 18.79 1.51
CA THR A 106 -1.37 19.32 2.32
C THR A 106 -1.46 19.02 3.81
N ASN A 107 -2.68 18.97 4.37
CA ASN A 107 -2.90 18.70 5.80
C ASN A 107 -3.44 17.30 6.09
N GLY A 108 -3.40 16.40 5.10
CA GLY A 108 -4.10 15.12 5.18
C GLY A 108 -5.61 15.27 5.01
N ILE A 109 -6.31 14.16 5.13
CA ILE A 109 -7.77 14.11 4.98
C ILE A 109 -8.41 13.30 6.12
N PHE A 110 -9.68 13.59 6.39
CA PHE A 110 -10.52 12.73 7.22
C PHE A 110 -11.51 11.99 6.33
N VAL A 111 -11.43 10.66 6.33
CA VAL A 111 -12.35 9.78 5.60
C VAL A 111 -13.41 9.27 6.56
N SER A 112 -14.67 9.54 6.27
CA SER A 112 -15.82 9.08 7.08
C SER A 112 -16.51 7.86 6.49
N SER A 113 -16.40 7.67 5.16
CA SER A 113 -17.03 6.55 4.46
C SER A 113 -16.37 6.30 3.11
N ILE A 114 -16.59 5.09 2.59
CA ILE A 114 -16.24 4.68 1.22
C ILE A 114 -17.52 4.18 0.56
N GLU A 115 -17.75 4.57 -0.66
CA GLU A 115 -18.87 4.11 -1.49
C GLU A 115 -18.35 3.17 -2.58
N LEU A 116 -18.93 1.98 -2.65
CA LEU A 116 -18.53 0.93 -3.59
C LEU A 116 -19.75 0.41 -4.34
N PHE A 117 -19.54 0.01 -5.58
CA PHE A 117 -20.61 -0.44 -6.47
C PHE A 117 -20.50 -1.94 -6.71
N PHE A 118 -21.58 -2.66 -6.39
CA PHE A 118 -21.65 -4.11 -6.53
C PHE A 118 -22.59 -4.52 -7.66
N ALA A 119 -22.15 -5.48 -8.48
CA ALA A 119 -22.99 -6.12 -9.48
C ALA A 119 -23.75 -7.31 -8.90
N THR A 120 -23.08 -8.08 -8.02
CA THR A 120 -23.68 -9.23 -7.33
C THR A 120 -23.34 -9.19 -5.84
N LYS A 121 -24.12 -9.88 -5.03
CA LYS A 121 -23.90 -10.01 -3.57
C LYS A 121 -24.25 -11.40 -3.08
N SER A 122 -23.70 -11.76 -1.92
CA SER A 122 -24.10 -12.98 -1.23
C SER A 122 -25.52 -12.86 -0.68
N SER A 123 -26.16 -14.00 -0.52
CA SER A 123 -27.47 -14.10 0.14
C SER A 123 -27.38 -14.02 1.66
N SER A 124 -26.22 -14.32 2.26
CA SER A 124 -26.08 -14.49 3.71
C SER A 124 -24.80 -13.93 4.31
N LEU A 125 -23.68 -13.98 3.59
CA LEU A 125 -22.38 -13.58 4.15
C LEU A 125 -22.12 -12.09 3.98
N PRO A 126 -21.58 -11.42 5.01
CA PRO A 126 -21.28 -9.99 4.97
C PRO A 126 -20.04 -9.70 4.13
N VAL A 127 -19.87 -8.43 3.78
CA VAL A 127 -18.67 -7.88 3.16
C VAL A 127 -18.06 -6.81 4.05
N THR A 128 -16.74 -6.79 4.15
CA THR A 128 -15.99 -5.84 4.98
C THR A 128 -15.08 -4.96 4.11
N CYS A 129 -15.11 -3.66 4.36
CA CYS A 129 -14.18 -2.69 3.77
C CYS A 129 -13.21 -2.21 4.85
N GLN A 130 -11.92 -2.20 4.53
CA GLN A 130 -10.85 -1.75 5.42
C GLN A 130 -9.92 -0.78 4.68
N ILE A 131 -9.37 0.23 5.40
CA ILE A 131 -8.22 0.99 4.91
C ILE A 131 -6.97 0.43 5.58
N ARG A 132 -5.96 0.11 4.76
CA ARG A 132 -4.71 -0.49 5.19
C ARG A 132 -3.52 0.36 4.78
N THR A 133 -2.43 0.21 5.53
CA THR A 133 -1.13 0.77 5.13
C THR A 133 -0.56 0.02 3.94
N MET A 134 0.30 0.71 3.18
CA MET A 134 1.00 0.14 2.03
C MET A 134 2.50 0.01 2.31
N VAL A 135 3.11 -1.06 1.82
CA VAL A 135 4.57 -1.26 1.82
C VAL A 135 4.98 -1.88 0.49
N ASN A 136 5.91 -1.26 -0.20
CA ASN A 136 6.43 -1.73 -1.49
C ASN A 136 5.34 -2.00 -2.54
N GLY A 137 4.28 -1.18 -2.57
CA GLY A 137 3.18 -1.32 -3.52
C GLY A 137 2.14 -2.40 -3.16
N TYR A 138 2.21 -2.98 -1.96
CA TYR A 138 1.27 -3.99 -1.49
C TYR A 138 0.56 -3.55 -0.20
N PRO A 139 -0.74 -3.83 -0.05
CA PRO A 139 -1.45 -3.63 1.20
C PRO A 139 -0.85 -4.53 2.29
N THR A 140 -0.62 -3.95 3.47
CA THR A 140 -0.17 -4.71 4.63
C THR A 140 -1.35 -5.36 5.38
N THR A 141 -1.05 -6.11 6.41
CA THR A 141 -2.07 -6.62 7.35
C THR A 141 -2.53 -5.57 8.36
N THR A 142 -1.88 -4.40 8.40
CA THR A 142 -2.20 -3.34 9.36
C THR A 142 -3.37 -2.51 8.86
N VAL A 143 -4.49 -2.59 9.56
CA VAL A 143 -5.67 -1.75 9.34
C VAL A 143 -5.49 -0.45 10.10
N ILE A 144 -5.82 0.68 9.46
CA ILE A 144 -5.81 1.99 10.11
C ILE A 144 -6.89 1.99 11.22
N PRO A 145 -6.61 2.51 12.42
CA PRO A 145 -7.58 2.56 13.50
C PRO A 145 -8.91 3.17 13.05
N PHE A 146 -10.02 2.51 13.41
CA PHE A 146 -11.40 2.85 13.02
C PHE A 146 -11.73 2.75 11.52
N ALA A 147 -10.79 2.34 10.67
CA ALA A 147 -10.98 2.23 9.23
C ALA A 147 -11.45 0.84 8.80
N GLU A 148 -12.39 0.29 9.52
CA GLU A 148 -13.03 -0.98 9.20
C GLU A 148 -14.54 -0.86 9.33
N LYS A 149 -15.26 -1.37 8.34
CA LYS A 149 -16.71 -1.46 8.35
C LYS A 149 -17.18 -2.73 7.68
N THR A 150 -17.97 -3.51 8.39
CA THR A 150 -18.69 -4.66 7.85
C THR A 150 -20.13 -4.27 7.55
N VAL A 151 -20.63 -4.68 6.39
CA VAL A 151 -22.00 -4.49 5.92
C VAL A 151 -22.61 -5.86 5.70
N ASN A 152 -23.80 -6.10 6.24
CA ASN A 152 -24.51 -7.36 6.04
C ASN A 152 -24.97 -7.50 4.58
N ALA A 153 -25.14 -8.73 4.12
CA ALA A 153 -25.59 -9.01 2.76
C ALA A 153 -26.93 -8.34 2.42
N SER A 154 -27.82 -8.21 3.39
CA SER A 154 -29.11 -7.51 3.24
C SER A 154 -28.95 -6.03 2.88
N ASP A 155 -27.93 -5.40 3.44
CA ASP A 155 -27.71 -3.95 3.37
C ASP A 155 -26.82 -3.55 2.18
N VAL A 156 -26.28 -4.55 1.45
CA VAL A 156 -25.53 -4.33 0.22
C VAL A 156 -26.50 -4.06 -0.94
N THR A 157 -26.35 -2.93 -1.58
CA THR A 157 -27.08 -2.56 -2.79
C THR A 157 -26.34 -3.05 -4.03
N THR A 158 -27.09 -3.58 -5.01
CA THR A 158 -26.52 -4.02 -6.29
C THR A 158 -27.24 -3.34 -7.43
N SER A 159 -26.53 -3.06 -8.52
CA SER A 159 -27.07 -2.51 -9.75
C SER A 159 -26.43 -3.16 -10.97
N THR A 160 -27.08 -3.04 -12.14
CA THR A 160 -26.55 -3.58 -13.39
C THR A 160 -25.64 -2.61 -14.15
N ASP A 161 -25.55 -1.37 -13.68
CA ASP A 161 -24.88 -0.26 -14.37
C ASP A 161 -24.01 0.61 -13.44
N ALA A 162 -23.74 0.13 -12.22
CA ALA A 162 -23.02 0.88 -11.18
C ALA A 162 -23.70 2.23 -10.78
N SER A 163 -25.03 2.32 -10.89
CA SER A 163 -25.78 3.53 -10.48
C SER A 163 -26.03 3.59 -8.97
N GLU A 164 -26.05 2.44 -8.30
CA GLU A 164 -26.38 2.33 -6.89
C GLU A 164 -25.14 1.95 -6.06
N ALA A 165 -24.79 2.80 -5.12
CA ALA A 165 -23.63 2.59 -4.26
C ALA A 165 -24.00 1.91 -2.93
N THR A 166 -23.14 1.03 -2.45
CA THR A 166 -23.14 0.57 -1.06
C THR A 166 -22.16 1.42 -0.26
N LYS A 167 -22.65 2.06 0.80
CA LYS A 167 -21.87 2.97 1.64
C LYS A 167 -21.32 2.26 2.89
N PHE A 168 -20.00 2.25 3.01
CA PHE A 168 -19.27 1.77 4.18
C PHE A 168 -18.92 2.96 5.07
N THR A 169 -19.78 3.30 6.04
CA THR A 169 -19.54 4.39 6.98
C THR A 169 -18.73 3.90 8.16
N PHE A 170 -17.55 4.47 8.36
CA PHE A 170 -16.67 4.12 9.49
C PHE A 170 -17.25 4.59 10.82
N PRO A 171 -16.92 3.91 11.93
CA PRO A 171 -17.41 4.26 13.26
C PRO A 171 -16.93 5.63 13.75
N SER A 172 -15.82 6.11 13.21
CA SER A 172 -15.24 7.43 13.47
C SER A 172 -14.53 7.93 12.22
N PRO A 173 -14.40 9.25 12.00
CA PRO A 173 -13.56 9.79 10.92
C PRO A 173 -12.12 9.32 11.04
N VAL A 174 -11.58 8.77 9.97
CA VAL A 174 -10.24 8.20 9.88
C VAL A 174 -9.29 9.23 9.30
N PHE A 175 -8.29 9.63 10.06
CA PHE A 175 -7.27 10.56 9.57
C PHE A 175 -6.23 9.83 8.71
N LEU A 176 -5.99 10.32 7.49
CA LEU A 176 -4.97 9.87 6.57
C LEU A 176 -3.98 10.98 6.27
N GLN A 177 -2.70 10.68 6.40
CA GLN A 177 -1.62 11.65 6.27
C GLN A 177 -1.33 12.01 4.82
N ASN A 178 -0.93 13.26 4.59
CA ASN A 178 -0.44 13.71 3.29
C ASN A 178 0.82 12.97 2.83
N GLY A 179 0.88 12.68 1.54
CA GLY A 179 2.05 12.05 0.91
C GLY A 179 2.24 10.58 1.25
N ILE A 180 1.26 9.96 1.92
CA ILE A 180 1.26 8.53 2.26
C ILE A 180 0.29 7.79 1.34
N GLU A 181 0.74 6.64 0.86
CA GLU A 181 -0.07 5.71 0.09
C GLU A 181 -0.80 4.75 1.04
N TYR A 182 -2.10 4.59 0.81
CA TYR A 182 -2.98 3.67 1.50
C TYR A 182 -3.70 2.78 0.49
N ALA A 183 -4.31 1.71 0.95
CA ALA A 183 -5.23 0.93 0.14
C ALA A 183 -6.55 0.72 0.89
N PHE A 184 -7.67 0.84 0.21
CA PHE A 184 -8.87 0.23 0.69
C PHE A 184 -8.95 -1.20 0.17
N CYS A 185 -9.34 -2.12 1.05
CA CYS A 185 -9.47 -3.55 0.75
C CYS A 185 -10.88 -4.00 1.07
N VAL A 186 -11.50 -4.68 0.11
CA VAL A 186 -12.81 -5.29 0.27
C VAL A 186 -12.63 -6.78 0.40
N ILE A 187 -13.12 -7.33 1.48
CA ILE A 187 -12.89 -8.71 1.87
C ILE A 187 -14.20 -9.40 2.25
N THR A 188 -14.32 -10.63 1.83
CA THR A 188 -15.45 -11.50 2.15
C THR A 188 -14.99 -12.95 2.23
N ASN A 189 -15.79 -13.84 2.81
CA ASN A 189 -15.50 -15.26 2.88
C ASN A 189 -16.27 -16.06 1.80
N ASN A 190 -16.66 -15.41 0.71
CA ASN A 190 -17.32 -16.11 -0.39
C ASN A 190 -16.99 -15.43 -1.74
N ASP A 191 -17.33 -16.10 -2.83
CA ASP A 191 -17.07 -15.71 -4.22
C ASP A 191 -18.31 -15.11 -4.95
N GLU A 192 -19.41 -14.87 -4.22
CA GLU A 192 -20.65 -14.34 -4.80
C GLU A 192 -20.65 -12.81 -4.98
N TYR A 193 -19.69 -12.10 -4.34
CA TYR A 193 -19.58 -10.67 -4.50
C TYR A 193 -18.75 -10.32 -5.73
N THR A 194 -19.34 -9.53 -6.62
CA THR A 194 -18.62 -8.90 -7.74
C THR A 194 -18.79 -7.40 -7.70
N MET A 195 -17.71 -6.66 -7.97
CA MET A 195 -17.67 -5.21 -7.91
C MET A 195 -17.38 -4.60 -9.28
N TYR A 196 -17.92 -3.42 -9.50
CA TYR A 196 -17.54 -2.61 -10.63
C TYR A 196 -16.18 -1.97 -10.39
N THR A 197 -15.32 -2.02 -11.39
CA THR A 197 -14.01 -1.36 -11.39
C THR A 197 -13.89 -0.50 -12.64
N SER A 198 -13.24 0.67 -12.51
CA SER A 198 -12.91 1.50 -13.67
C SER A 198 -11.43 1.36 -14.01
N ARG A 199 -11.10 1.45 -15.29
CA ARG A 199 -9.72 1.55 -15.75
C ARG A 199 -9.43 2.97 -16.16
N LEU A 200 -8.21 3.43 -15.85
CA LEU A 200 -7.75 4.75 -16.27
C LEU A 200 -7.77 4.81 -17.81
N GLY A 201 -8.49 5.79 -18.38
CA GLY A 201 -8.54 6.01 -19.83
C GLY A 201 -9.66 5.28 -20.58
N GLN A 202 -10.64 4.74 -19.88
CA GLN A 202 -11.89 4.23 -20.49
C GLN A 202 -13.09 5.02 -20.00
#